data_45e8ffd5b413c2164414941c16fc56aa
#
_entry.id   45e8ffd5b413c2164414941c16fc56aa
#
_cell.length_a   1.000
_cell.length_b   1.000
_cell.length_c   1.000
_cell.angle_alpha   90.00
_cell.angle_beta   90.00
_cell.angle_gamma   90.00
#
_symmetry.space_group_name_H-M   'P 1'
#
loop_
_entity.id
_entity.type
_entity.pdbx_description
1 polymer ?
#
loop_
_entity_poly.entity_id
_entity_poly.type
_entity_poly.pdbx_seq_one_letter_code
_entity_poly.pdbx_strand_id
1 'polypeptide(L)'
;MQGRGRAIAVVAMVLAGLGACTAMTIRMYANRKKINLDRITVRLRHLQRATAGKGINDRFERVIELAGNLNSEERQRLLEIADRCPVSQTLRRSSEIASLLAEPGEALVSAPG
;
A
#
# COMPACT_ATOMS: atom_id res chain seq x y z
N MET A 1 -9.55 -6.04 26.13
CA MET A 1 -9.78 -6.68 24.88
C MET A 1 -8.55 -6.73 24.02
N GLN A 2 -7.78 -7.73 24.30
CA GLN A 2 -6.48 -7.87 23.63
C GLN A 2 -6.59 -8.20 22.14
N GLY A 3 -7.60 -8.98 21.76
CA GLY A 3 -7.76 -9.38 20.37
C GLY A 3 -8.07 -8.22 19.43
N ARG A 4 -8.94 -7.31 19.85
CA ARG A 4 -9.33 -6.17 19.02
C ARG A 4 -8.16 -5.18 18.85
N GLY A 5 -7.42 -4.91 19.93
CA GLY A 5 -6.26 -4.03 19.85
C GLY A 5 -5.18 -4.57 18.95
N ARG A 6 -4.94 -5.88 19.00
CA ARG A 6 -3.96 -6.53 18.15
C ARG A 6 -4.37 -6.50 16.67
N ALA A 7 -5.65 -6.72 16.40
CA ALA A 7 -6.16 -6.68 15.02
C ALA A 7 -5.98 -5.30 14.43
N ILE A 8 -6.26 -4.24 15.21
CA ILE A 8 -6.06 -2.87 14.73
C ILE A 8 -4.59 -2.60 14.46
N ALA A 9 -3.70 -3.06 15.33
CA ALA A 9 -2.27 -2.86 15.15
C ALA A 9 -1.75 -3.57 13.91
N VAL A 10 -2.23 -4.77 13.62
CA VAL A 10 -1.82 -5.54 12.45
C VAL A 10 -2.29 -4.84 11.16
N VAL A 11 -3.52 -4.38 11.13
CA VAL A 11 -4.04 -3.63 9.97
C VAL A 11 -3.24 -2.34 9.77
N ALA A 12 -2.84 -1.69 10.87
CA ALA A 12 -2.01 -0.49 10.78
C ALA A 12 -0.67 -0.78 10.11
N MET A 13 -0.10 -1.96 10.30
CA MET A 13 1.14 -2.35 9.63
C MET A 13 0.95 -2.48 8.12
N VAL A 14 -0.18 -3.01 7.68
CA VAL A 14 -0.51 -3.07 6.25
C VAL A 14 -0.63 -1.66 5.68
N LEU A 15 -1.29 -0.75 6.41
CA LEU A 15 -1.41 0.64 5.99
C LEU A 15 -0.05 1.31 5.91
N ALA A 16 0.82 1.07 6.90
CA ALA A 16 2.16 1.64 6.90
C ALA A 16 2.96 1.15 5.68
N GLY A 17 2.84 -0.14 5.34
CA GLY A 17 3.47 -0.70 4.16
C GLY A 17 2.98 -0.06 2.88
N LEU A 18 1.67 0.13 2.76
CA LEU A 18 1.08 0.80 1.60
C LEU A 18 1.59 2.24 1.49
N GLY A 19 1.63 2.96 2.60
CA GLY A 19 2.10 4.34 2.62
C GLY A 19 3.56 4.46 2.26
N ALA A 20 4.41 3.64 2.86
CA ALA A 20 5.84 3.66 2.58
C ALA A 20 6.13 3.29 1.12
N CYS A 21 5.48 2.25 0.62
CA CYS A 21 5.65 1.82 -0.76
C CYS A 21 5.18 2.90 -1.74
N THR A 22 4.07 3.55 -1.44
CA THR A 22 3.55 4.64 -2.27
C THR A 22 4.55 5.79 -2.33
N ALA A 23 5.05 6.23 -1.17
CA ALA A 23 5.99 7.34 -1.10
C ALA A 23 7.29 7.01 -1.83
N MET A 24 7.82 5.80 -1.63
CA MET A 24 9.04 5.37 -2.30
C MET A 24 8.87 5.32 -3.83
N THR A 25 7.74 4.81 -4.29
CA THR A 25 7.46 4.71 -5.72
C THR A 25 7.41 6.10 -6.37
N ILE A 26 6.74 7.04 -5.72
CA ILE A 26 6.67 8.43 -6.20
C ILE A 26 8.06 9.07 -6.19
N ARG A 27 8.81 8.88 -5.08
CA ARG A 27 10.14 9.48 -4.95
C ARG A 27 11.11 8.96 -6.00
N MET A 28 11.10 7.67 -6.23
CA MET A 28 11.98 7.07 -7.24
C MET A 28 11.68 7.61 -8.63
N TYR A 29 10.41 7.75 -8.97
CA TYR A 29 10.02 8.30 -10.25
C TYR A 29 10.44 9.77 -10.37
N ALA A 30 10.16 10.57 -9.33
CA ALA A 30 10.50 11.98 -9.34
C ALA A 30 12.00 12.20 -9.49
N ASN A 31 12.81 11.39 -8.80
CA ASN A 31 14.26 11.48 -8.89
C ASN A 31 14.75 11.12 -10.29
N ARG A 32 14.18 10.07 -10.87
CA ARG A 32 14.58 9.63 -12.21
C ARG A 32 14.24 10.67 -13.27
N LYS A 33 13.08 11.33 -13.13
CA LYS A 33 12.63 12.34 -14.09
C LYS A 33 13.07 13.75 -13.73
N LYS A 34 13.82 13.90 -12.64
CA LYS A 34 14.34 15.21 -12.17
C LYS A 34 13.21 16.20 -11.91
N ILE A 35 12.13 15.72 -11.31
CA ILE A 35 11.01 16.56 -10.90
C ILE A 35 11.32 17.17 -9.54
N ASN A 36 11.00 18.46 -9.36
CA ASN A 36 11.30 19.19 -8.14
C ASN A 36 10.29 18.87 -7.04
N LEU A 37 10.40 17.69 -6.49
CA LEU A 37 9.53 17.21 -5.42
C LEU A 37 10.29 17.30 -4.10
N ASP A 38 9.80 18.17 -3.19
CA ASP A 38 10.45 18.37 -1.89
C ASP A 38 9.96 17.39 -0.83
N ARG A 39 8.65 17.19 -0.77
CA ARG A 39 8.06 16.37 0.28
C ARG A 39 6.87 15.60 -0.24
N ILE A 40 6.72 14.38 0.24
CA ILE A 40 5.56 13.54 0.00
C ILE A 40 4.95 13.20 1.35
N THR A 41 3.67 13.45 1.50
CA THR A 41 2.92 13.03 2.68
C THR A 41 1.79 12.12 2.22
N VAL A 42 1.73 10.94 2.78
CA VAL A 42 0.68 9.96 2.45
C VAL A 42 -0.12 9.70 3.71
N ARG A 43 -1.40 10.06 3.66
CA ARG A 43 -2.35 9.76 4.73
C ARG A 43 -3.19 8.58 4.31
N LEU A 44 -3.37 7.65 5.21
CA LEU A 44 -4.04 6.40 4.89
C LEU A 44 -5.17 6.14 5.86
N ARG A 45 -6.20 5.49 5.33
CA ARG A 45 -7.35 5.13 6.11
C ARG A 45 -7.88 3.80 5.63
N HIS A 46 -8.23 2.95 6.57
CA HIS A 46 -8.86 1.66 6.26
C HIS A 46 -10.31 1.71 6.70
N LEU A 47 -11.19 1.40 5.79
CA LEU A 47 -12.62 1.38 6.02
C LEU A 47 -13.16 0.00 5.71
N GLN A 48 -14.10 -0.46 6.52
CA GLN A 48 -14.81 -1.69 6.28
C GLN A 48 -16.29 -1.38 6.08
N ARG A 49 -16.86 -1.94 5.04
CA ARG A 49 -18.27 -1.80 4.77
C ARG A 49 -18.92 -3.15 4.67
N ALA A 50 -20.07 -3.31 5.36
CA ALA A 50 -20.89 -4.49 5.17
C ALA A 50 -21.59 -4.37 3.83
N THR A 51 -21.43 -5.38 2.98
CA THR A 51 -22.15 -5.43 1.71
C THR A 51 -23.29 -6.42 1.84
N ALA A 52 -24.46 -6.06 1.34
CA ALA A 52 -25.65 -6.89 1.45
C ALA A 52 -25.39 -8.27 0.84
N GLY A 53 -25.43 -9.30 1.69
CA GLY A 53 -25.31 -10.69 1.25
C GLY A 53 -23.91 -11.13 0.83
N LYS A 54 -22.89 -10.27 0.93
CA LYS A 54 -21.55 -10.59 0.44
C LYS A 54 -20.43 -10.41 1.47
N GLY A 55 -20.78 -10.21 2.75
CA GLY A 55 -19.78 -10.05 3.79
C GLY A 55 -19.23 -8.64 3.89
N ILE A 56 -17.97 -8.52 4.24
CA ILE A 56 -17.32 -7.25 4.49
C ILE A 56 -16.41 -6.89 3.32
N ASN A 57 -16.54 -5.65 2.85
CA ASN A 57 -15.68 -5.12 1.82
C ASN A 57 -14.68 -4.15 2.44
N ASP A 58 -13.40 -4.38 2.21
CA ASP A 58 -12.34 -3.53 2.71
C ASP A 58 -12.03 -2.43 1.70
N ARG A 59 -11.87 -1.21 2.22
CA ARG A 59 -11.48 -0.08 1.41
C ARG A 59 -10.27 0.58 2.03
N PHE A 60 -9.22 0.77 1.24
CA PHE A 60 -8.03 1.51 1.64
C PHE A 60 -8.00 2.82 0.88
N GLU A 61 -7.96 3.92 1.63
CA GLU A 61 -7.89 5.24 1.04
C GLU A 61 -6.53 5.86 1.26
N ARG A 62 -6.01 6.51 0.24
CA ARG A 62 -4.77 7.27 0.31
C ARG A 62 -5.03 8.70 -0.08
N VAL A 63 -4.58 9.63 0.74
CA VAL A 63 -4.54 11.04 0.38
C VAL A 63 -3.09 11.41 0.26
N ILE A 64 -2.67 11.81 -0.92
CA ILE A 64 -1.26 12.08 -1.23
C ILE A 64 -1.08 13.58 -1.37
N GLU A 65 -0.21 14.14 -0.54
CA GLU A 65 0.16 15.55 -0.61
C GLU A 65 1.57 15.66 -1.16
N LEU A 66 1.72 16.49 -2.17
CA LEU A 66 3.00 16.72 -2.82
C LEU A 66 3.40 18.18 -2.64
N ALA A 67 4.56 18.41 -2.04
CA ALA A 67 5.12 19.75 -1.87
C ALA A 67 6.34 19.90 -2.75
N GLY A 68 6.45 21.06 -3.41
CA GLY A 68 7.55 21.35 -4.28
C GLY A 68 7.11 22.25 -5.41
N ASN A 69 8.06 22.60 -6.26
CA ASN A 69 7.78 23.43 -7.41
C ASN A 69 7.28 22.55 -8.56
N LEU A 70 5.98 22.22 -8.50
CA LEU A 70 5.35 21.28 -9.41
C LEU A 70 4.21 21.95 -10.18
N ASN A 71 4.12 21.70 -11.48
CA ASN A 71 2.97 22.15 -12.25
C ASN A 71 1.83 21.12 -12.16
N SER A 72 0.69 21.43 -12.73
CA SER A 72 -0.49 20.56 -12.67
C SER A 72 -0.24 19.21 -13.32
N GLU A 73 0.47 19.19 -14.44
CA GLU A 73 0.80 17.97 -15.15
C GLU A 73 1.67 17.05 -14.33
N GLU A 74 2.69 17.61 -13.68
CA GLU A 74 3.58 16.84 -12.83
C GLU A 74 2.84 16.25 -11.64
N ARG A 75 1.98 17.03 -11.01
CA ARG A 75 1.17 16.55 -9.88
C ARG A 75 0.27 15.40 -10.31
N GLN A 76 -0.39 15.54 -11.44
CA GLN A 76 -1.27 14.48 -11.94
C GLN A 76 -0.46 13.24 -12.30
N ARG A 77 0.70 13.40 -12.89
CA ARG A 77 1.55 12.27 -13.26
C ARG A 77 2.03 11.52 -12.02
N LEU A 78 2.44 12.24 -10.98
CA LEU A 78 2.89 11.61 -9.75
C LEU A 78 1.76 10.86 -9.06
N LEU A 79 0.53 11.36 -9.13
CA LEU A 79 -0.62 10.65 -8.60
C LEU A 79 -0.86 9.35 -9.36
N GLU A 80 -0.71 9.35 -10.67
CA GLU A 80 -0.82 8.14 -11.47
C GLU A 80 0.28 7.14 -11.15
N ILE A 81 1.48 7.63 -10.90
CA ILE A 81 2.61 6.78 -10.51
C ILE A 81 2.35 6.07 -9.18
N ALA A 82 1.62 6.71 -8.27
CA ALA A 82 1.25 6.08 -7.00
C ALA A 82 0.50 4.76 -7.21
N ASP A 83 -0.26 4.64 -8.28
CA ASP A 83 -0.99 3.41 -8.58
C ASP A 83 -0.09 2.27 -9.04
N ARG A 84 1.16 2.54 -9.36
CA ARG A 84 2.13 1.51 -9.73
C ARG A 84 2.83 0.90 -8.54
N CYS A 85 2.53 1.37 -7.34
CA CYS A 85 3.06 0.79 -6.11
C CYS A 85 2.70 -0.71 -6.04
N PRO A 86 3.69 -1.60 -5.86
CA PRO A 86 3.41 -3.05 -5.83
C PRO A 86 2.43 -3.46 -4.75
N VAL A 87 2.49 -2.85 -3.57
CA VAL A 87 1.55 -3.16 -2.49
C VAL A 87 0.14 -2.78 -2.90
N SER A 88 -0.04 -1.62 -3.51
CA SER A 88 -1.34 -1.17 -3.99
C SER A 88 -1.93 -2.16 -5.00
N GLN A 89 -1.12 -2.60 -5.94
CA GLN A 89 -1.58 -3.53 -6.96
C GLN A 89 -1.95 -4.89 -6.37
N THR A 90 -1.15 -5.36 -5.41
CA THR A 90 -1.41 -6.62 -4.73
C THR A 90 -2.74 -6.57 -3.98
N LEU A 91 -2.99 -5.48 -3.26
CA LEU A 91 -4.24 -5.32 -2.51
C LEU A 91 -5.46 -5.24 -3.43
N ARG A 92 -5.29 -4.59 -4.59
CA ARG A 92 -6.39 -4.46 -5.54
C ARG A 92 -6.80 -5.78 -6.17
N ARG A 93 -5.86 -6.70 -6.33
CA ARG A 93 -6.10 -7.97 -6.99
C ARG A 93 -6.74 -9.02 -6.09
N SER A 94 -7.02 -8.70 -4.83
CA SER A 94 -7.58 -9.66 -3.89
C SER A 94 -6.73 -10.92 -3.80
N SER A 95 -5.54 -10.77 -3.24
CA SER A 95 -4.54 -11.82 -3.19
C SER A 95 -5.02 -13.09 -2.50
N GLU A 96 -4.54 -14.21 -2.99
CA GLU A 96 -4.79 -15.50 -2.38
C GLU A 96 -3.75 -15.73 -1.29
N ILE A 97 -4.19 -16.30 -0.17
CA ILE A 97 -3.29 -16.64 0.93
C ILE A 97 -3.28 -18.15 1.08
N ALA A 98 -2.11 -18.74 0.91
CA ALA A 98 -1.93 -20.17 1.12
C ALA A 98 -1.10 -20.39 2.36
N SER A 99 -1.53 -21.31 3.19
CA SER A 99 -0.80 -21.66 4.40
C SER A 99 -0.29 -23.08 4.28
N LEU A 100 1.01 -23.24 4.40
CA LEU A 100 1.66 -24.54 4.26
C LEU A 100 2.43 -24.85 5.53
N LEU A 101 2.37 -26.13 5.92
CA LEU A 101 3.12 -26.60 7.06
C LEU A 101 4.41 -27.25 6.57
N ALA A 102 5.57 -26.76 7.02
CA ALA A 102 6.84 -27.35 6.62
C ALA A 102 7.07 -28.65 7.36
N GLU A 103 7.59 -29.65 6.66
CA GLU A 103 7.98 -30.91 7.32
C GLU A 103 9.31 -30.69 8.05
N PRO A 104 9.53 -31.45 9.15
CA PRO A 104 10.78 -31.33 9.90
C PRO A 104 12.00 -31.53 9.00
N GLY A 105 12.92 -30.56 9.04
CA GLY A 105 14.14 -30.62 8.25
C GLY A 105 14.03 -30.06 6.85
N GLU A 106 12.85 -29.64 6.43
CA GLU A 106 12.65 -29.05 5.11
C GLU A 106 12.97 -27.56 5.15
N ALA A 107 13.82 -27.12 4.22
CA ALA A 107 14.14 -25.71 4.11
C ALA A 107 13.08 -24.99 3.30
N LEU A 108 12.61 -23.86 3.81
CA LEU A 108 11.67 -23.03 3.07
C LEU A 108 12.43 -22.22 2.04
N VAL A 109 12.11 -22.44 0.79
CA VAL A 109 12.68 -21.64 -0.30
C VAL A 109 11.71 -20.53 -0.61
N SER A 110 12.19 -19.28 -0.55
CA SER A 110 11.36 -18.14 -0.92
C SER A 110 10.98 -18.24 -2.37
N ALA A 111 9.69 -18.17 -2.65
CA ALA A 111 9.25 -18.10 -4.02
C ALA A 111 9.72 -16.79 -4.63
N PRO A 112 10.27 -16.81 -5.83
CA PRO A 112 10.57 -15.56 -6.52
C PRO A 112 9.29 -14.81 -6.78
N GLY A 113 9.28 -13.56 -6.40
CA GLY A 113 8.10 -12.72 -6.46
C GLY A 113 7.52 -12.47 -7.84
#